data_5aeca6b8168bc5b690efc91d1983eb7c
#
_entry.id   5aeca6b8168bc5b690efc91d1983eb7c
#
_cell.length_a   1.000
_cell.length_b   1.000
_cell.length_c   1.000
_cell.angle_alpha   90.00
_cell.angle_beta   90.00
_cell.angle_gamma   90.00
#
_symmetry.space_group_name_H-M   'P 1'
#
loop_
_entity.id
_entity.type
_entity.pdbx_description
1 polymer ?
#
loop_
_entity_poly.entity_id
_entity_poly.type
_entity_poly.pdbx_seq_one_letter_code
_entity_poly.pdbx_strand_id
1 'polypeptide(L)'
;MSQSVWIEQPCPSQTKRTYYYDNGTYLTKEGGTVAWRNNNEGNLRPGALSSNRIGVDKKNFAVFATPEDGHAAKKYLLFSSSKYKDLTLKQAIAKYAPASDNNNPTQYANYIMTSGNIGEKVMSAYSADEQNKIMSAMKVQEGYKIGTETWGTHTNSKPNKTVAADNKKNQEGLAYNQTSAIKYNKGLSYSTNKWKLIQDKLNASSPDNKLNPDGIPGSLTADAVYRVQTANNMEKKDGKLGPKTAEILNI
;
A
#
# COMPACT_ATOMS: atom_id res chain seq x y z
N MET A 1 -0.39 21.70 1.11
CA MET A 1 0.10 21.11 2.37
C MET A 1 -0.24 19.65 2.34
N SER A 2 0.73 18.78 2.57
CA SER A 2 0.50 17.33 2.62
C SER A 2 -0.20 16.99 3.92
N GLN A 3 -1.29 16.25 3.82
CA GLN A 3 -1.99 15.74 4.98
C GLN A 3 -1.18 14.59 5.58
N SER A 4 -0.43 14.84 6.67
CA SER A 4 0.19 13.76 7.41
C SER A 4 -0.87 13.00 8.21
N VAL A 5 -0.72 11.68 8.23
CA VAL A 5 -1.61 10.78 8.96
C VAL A 5 -0.81 10.12 10.06
N TRP A 6 -1.35 10.09 11.28
CA TRP A 6 -0.73 9.38 12.41
C TRP A 6 -1.79 8.66 13.22
N ILE A 7 -1.34 7.76 14.06
CA ILE A 7 -2.15 7.05 15.05
C ILE A 7 -1.51 7.19 16.42
N GLU A 8 -2.29 7.03 17.47
CA GLU A 8 -1.73 6.96 18.82
C GLU A 8 -0.84 5.72 18.99
N GLN A 9 0.32 5.90 19.63
CA GLN A 9 1.26 4.83 19.96
C GLN A 9 1.56 4.84 21.47
N PRO A 10 1.49 3.69 22.16
CA PRO A 10 0.98 2.40 21.67
C PRO A 10 -0.51 2.47 21.41
N CYS A 11 -1.00 1.69 20.43
CA CYS A 11 -2.41 1.68 20.08
C CYS A 11 -3.30 1.32 21.28
N PRO A 12 -4.20 2.20 21.74
CA PRO A 12 -4.89 2.04 23.03
C PRO A 12 -5.93 0.92 23.02
N SER A 13 -6.47 0.56 21.85
CA SER A 13 -7.53 -0.43 21.73
C SER A 13 -7.28 -1.45 20.62
N GLN A 14 -7.76 -2.68 20.84
CA GLN A 14 -7.77 -3.73 19.80
C GLN A 14 -9.03 -3.72 18.93
N THR A 15 -10.10 -3.06 19.39
CA THR A 15 -11.40 -3.01 18.68
C THR A 15 -11.63 -1.71 17.93
N LYS A 16 -10.77 -0.73 18.16
CA LYS A 16 -10.89 0.62 17.61
C LYS A 16 -9.54 1.13 17.13
N ARG A 17 -9.52 1.87 16.01
CA ARG A 17 -8.36 2.56 15.48
C ARG A 17 -8.75 3.97 15.07
N THR A 18 -8.00 4.97 15.56
CA THR A 18 -8.20 6.36 15.15
C THR A 18 -6.99 6.82 14.33
N TYR A 19 -7.28 7.37 13.17
CA TYR A 19 -6.34 8.01 12.26
C TYR A 19 -6.51 9.50 12.39
N TYR A 20 -5.47 10.21 12.76
CA TYR A 20 -5.47 11.67 12.88
C TYR A 20 -4.83 12.29 11.66
N TYR A 21 -5.36 13.41 11.22
CA TYR A 21 -4.92 14.13 10.05
C TYR A 21 -4.50 15.55 10.45
N ASP A 22 -3.46 16.10 9.80
CA ASP A 22 -2.91 17.44 10.08
C ASP A 22 -3.86 18.59 9.71
N ASN A 23 -4.95 18.30 9.02
CA ASN A 23 -6.04 19.25 8.75
C ASN A 23 -7.01 19.42 9.94
N GLY A 24 -6.73 18.82 11.09
CA GLY A 24 -7.59 18.86 12.26
C GLY A 24 -8.78 17.90 12.22
N THR A 25 -8.80 16.92 11.32
CA THR A 25 -9.82 15.87 11.30
C THR A 25 -9.27 14.54 11.81
N TYR A 26 -10.15 13.63 12.19
CA TYR A 26 -9.80 12.24 12.45
C TYR A 26 -10.84 11.28 11.86
N LEU A 27 -10.40 10.08 11.56
CA LEU A 27 -11.23 8.92 11.20
C LEU A 27 -11.08 7.85 12.27
N THR A 28 -12.16 7.44 12.86
CA THR A 28 -12.22 6.28 13.75
C THR A 28 -12.84 5.10 13.04
N LYS A 29 -12.14 3.97 13.07
CA LYS A 29 -12.61 2.64 12.63
C LYS A 29 -12.88 1.78 13.86
N GLU A 30 -14.13 1.31 14.02
CA GLU A 30 -14.57 0.50 15.17
C GLU A 30 -15.26 -0.77 14.72
N GLY A 31 -15.05 -1.87 15.46
CA GLY A 31 -15.51 -3.20 15.03
C GLY A 31 -14.75 -3.73 13.82
N GLY A 32 -15.37 -4.56 13.00
CA GLY A 32 -14.73 -5.18 11.85
C GLY A 32 -13.49 -6.02 12.21
N THR A 33 -12.69 -6.36 11.21
CA THR A 33 -11.42 -7.10 11.44
C THR A 33 -10.25 -6.19 11.75
N VAL A 34 -9.22 -6.74 12.39
CA VAL A 34 -7.93 -6.05 12.60
C VAL A 34 -7.33 -5.58 11.29
N ALA A 35 -7.38 -6.43 10.26
CA ALA A 35 -6.91 -6.13 8.91
C ALA A 35 -7.57 -4.86 8.34
N TRP A 36 -8.87 -4.72 8.50
CA TRP A 36 -9.61 -3.54 8.08
C TRP A 36 -9.27 -2.29 8.92
N ARG A 37 -9.24 -2.44 10.26
CA ARG A 37 -8.91 -1.30 11.13
C ARG A 37 -7.50 -0.78 10.93
N ASN A 38 -6.55 -1.65 10.60
CA ASN A 38 -5.15 -1.28 10.40
C ASN A 38 -4.83 -0.87 8.95
N ASN A 39 -5.82 -0.86 8.03
CA ASN A 39 -5.57 -0.71 6.60
C ASN A 39 -4.54 -1.73 6.08
N ASN A 40 -4.55 -2.94 6.64
CA ASN A 40 -3.52 -3.97 6.45
C ASN A 40 -4.18 -5.31 6.14
N GLU A 41 -4.75 -5.46 4.95
CA GLU A 41 -5.48 -6.65 4.53
C GLU A 41 -4.64 -7.94 4.47
N GLY A 42 -3.32 -7.80 4.58
CA GLY A 42 -2.38 -8.91 4.64
C GLY A 42 -1.91 -9.24 6.05
N ASN A 43 -2.38 -8.56 7.08
CA ASN A 43 -1.87 -8.68 8.45
C ASN A 43 -0.33 -8.67 8.50
N LEU A 44 0.29 -7.83 7.64
CA LEU A 44 1.74 -7.71 7.54
C LEU A 44 2.33 -7.24 8.86
N ARG A 45 3.42 -7.87 9.25
CA ARG A 45 4.21 -7.45 10.41
C ARG A 45 5.21 -6.35 10.01
N PRO A 46 5.72 -5.56 10.98
CA PRO A 46 6.76 -4.57 10.73
C PRO A 46 7.98 -5.20 10.05
N GLY A 47 8.51 -4.51 9.04
CA GLY A 47 9.68 -4.96 8.28
C GLY A 47 9.86 -4.14 7.00
N ALA A 48 10.77 -4.55 6.15
CA ALA A 48 11.05 -3.87 4.87
C ALA A 48 9.81 -3.80 3.97
N LEU A 49 8.98 -4.84 3.95
CA LEU A 49 7.75 -4.92 3.14
C LEU A 49 6.60 -4.04 3.65
N SER A 50 6.73 -3.48 4.83
CA SER A 50 5.78 -2.54 5.44
C SER A 50 6.49 -1.25 5.87
N SER A 51 7.49 -0.81 5.13
CA SER A 51 8.31 0.38 5.45
C SER A 51 7.49 1.67 5.48
N ASN A 52 6.41 1.74 4.69
CA ASN A 52 5.46 2.87 4.64
C ASN A 52 4.38 2.83 5.73
N ARG A 53 4.48 1.92 6.70
CA ARG A 53 3.56 1.90 7.85
C ARG A 53 3.68 3.17 8.68
N ILE A 54 2.56 3.62 9.23
CA ILE A 54 2.51 4.76 10.16
C ILE A 54 2.60 4.34 11.63
N GLY A 55 2.57 3.05 11.91
CA GLY A 55 2.69 2.49 13.26
C GLY A 55 2.47 0.99 13.30
N VAL A 56 2.31 0.49 14.51
CA VAL A 56 2.02 -0.93 14.79
C VAL A 56 0.89 -1.05 15.82
N ASP A 57 0.14 -2.12 15.75
CA ASP A 57 -0.87 -2.43 16.76
C ASP A 57 -0.31 -3.28 17.91
N LYS A 58 -1.15 -3.57 18.92
CA LYS A 58 -0.77 -4.37 20.09
C LYS A 58 -0.36 -5.81 19.77
N LYS A 59 -0.77 -6.34 18.61
CA LYS A 59 -0.40 -7.68 18.13
C LYS A 59 0.80 -7.64 17.18
N ASN A 60 1.46 -6.50 17.09
CA ASN A 60 2.60 -6.27 16.22
C ASN A 60 2.27 -6.45 14.72
N PHE A 61 1.08 -6.00 14.31
CA PHE A 61 0.74 -5.83 12.90
C PHE A 61 1.01 -4.39 12.47
N ALA A 62 1.50 -4.21 11.25
CA ALA A 62 1.68 -2.89 10.65
C ALA A 62 0.32 -2.18 10.52
N VAL A 63 0.33 -0.86 10.71
CA VAL A 63 -0.82 0.03 10.44
C VAL A 63 -0.42 0.95 9.31
N PHE A 64 -1.23 0.99 8.25
CA PHE A 64 -0.99 1.84 7.09
C PHE A 64 -1.89 3.08 7.12
N ALA A 65 -1.45 4.15 6.47
CA ALA A 65 -2.21 5.39 6.40
C ALA A 65 -3.53 5.19 5.63
N THR A 66 -3.49 4.40 4.55
CA THR A 66 -4.63 4.14 3.69
C THR A 66 -4.80 2.64 3.42
N PRO A 67 -6.01 2.19 3.04
CA PRO A 67 -6.22 0.80 2.59
C PRO A 67 -5.37 0.44 1.37
N GLU A 68 -5.14 1.42 0.48
CA GLU A 68 -4.35 1.26 -0.74
C GLU A 68 -2.88 0.95 -0.41
N ASP A 69 -2.32 1.58 0.62
CA ASP A 69 -0.94 1.31 1.08
C ASP A 69 -0.80 -0.13 1.58
N GLY A 70 -1.75 -0.60 2.38
CA GLY A 70 -1.76 -1.97 2.86
C GLY A 70 -1.97 -3.00 1.75
N HIS A 71 -2.86 -2.69 0.79
CA HIS A 71 -3.08 -3.50 -0.40
C HIS A 71 -1.81 -3.61 -1.25
N ALA A 72 -1.16 -2.49 -1.54
CA ALA A 72 0.07 -2.45 -2.30
C ALA A 72 1.20 -3.24 -1.61
N ALA A 73 1.32 -3.14 -0.29
CA ALA A 73 2.30 -3.89 0.48
C ALA A 73 2.06 -5.41 0.40
N LYS A 74 0.81 -5.88 0.54
CA LYS A 74 0.44 -7.30 0.36
C LYS A 74 0.71 -7.78 -1.07
N LYS A 75 0.32 -6.99 -2.06
CA LYS A 75 0.55 -7.30 -3.48
C LYS A 75 2.03 -7.46 -3.78
N TYR A 76 2.86 -6.52 -3.31
CA TYR A 76 4.31 -6.61 -3.44
C TYR A 76 4.87 -7.87 -2.76
N LEU A 77 4.42 -8.18 -1.53
CA LEU A 77 4.84 -9.38 -0.82
C LEU A 77 4.62 -10.63 -1.68
N LEU A 78 3.41 -10.80 -2.21
CA LEU A 78 2.99 -12.04 -2.87
C LEU A 78 3.60 -12.20 -4.27
N PHE A 79 3.66 -11.12 -5.06
CA PHE A 79 3.95 -11.22 -6.49
C PHE A 79 5.33 -10.68 -6.89
N SER A 80 6.01 -9.93 -6.01
CA SER A 80 7.27 -9.27 -6.34
C SER A 80 8.42 -9.58 -5.37
N SER A 81 8.12 -9.95 -4.12
CA SER A 81 9.19 -10.19 -3.15
C SER A 81 9.91 -11.51 -3.43
N SER A 82 11.21 -11.54 -3.15
CA SER A 82 12.03 -12.77 -3.23
C SER A 82 11.53 -13.92 -2.34
N LYS A 83 10.65 -13.61 -1.37
CA LYS A 83 10.07 -14.60 -0.46
C LYS A 83 8.99 -15.45 -1.14
N TYR A 84 8.27 -14.89 -2.15
CA TYR A 84 7.07 -15.50 -2.72
C TYR A 84 7.05 -15.57 -4.23
N LYS A 85 7.67 -14.62 -4.94
CA LYS A 85 7.52 -14.44 -6.39
C LYS A 85 7.81 -15.71 -7.22
N ASP A 86 8.72 -16.55 -6.76
CA ASP A 86 9.19 -17.76 -7.44
C ASP A 86 8.48 -19.04 -6.94
N LEU A 87 7.53 -18.93 -6.02
CA LEU A 87 6.70 -20.04 -5.53
C LEU A 87 5.48 -20.22 -6.42
N THR A 88 4.98 -21.46 -6.56
CA THR A 88 3.63 -21.68 -7.13
C THR A 88 2.56 -21.17 -6.16
N LEU A 89 1.33 -20.98 -6.62
CA LEU A 89 0.23 -20.52 -5.76
C LEU A 89 0.07 -21.41 -4.53
N LYS A 90 0.09 -22.75 -4.71
CA LYS A 90 -0.04 -23.68 -3.59
C LYS A 90 1.10 -23.54 -2.59
N GLN A 91 2.33 -23.43 -3.08
CA GLN A 91 3.51 -23.22 -2.22
C GLN A 91 3.43 -21.87 -1.49
N ALA A 92 3.01 -20.82 -2.19
CA ALA A 92 2.85 -19.50 -1.63
C ALA A 92 1.80 -19.49 -0.52
N ILE A 93 0.65 -20.12 -0.74
CA ILE A 93 -0.42 -20.21 0.27
C ILE A 93 0.01 -21.11 1.44
N ALA A 94 0.70 -22.22 1.21
CA ALA A 94 1.23 -23.05 2.30
C ALA A 94 2.22 -22.29 3.20
N LYS A 95 2.99 -21.38 2.62
CA LYS A 95 3.90 -20.49 3.37
C LYS A 95 3.18 -19.34 4.04
N TYR A 96 2.14 -18.78 3.42
CA TYR A 96 1.38 -17.62 3.92
C TYR A 96 0.44 -18.01 5.07
N ALA A 97 -0.22 -19.15 4.96
CA ALA A 97 -1.17 -19.70 5.93
C ALA A 97 -0.82 -21.17 6.23
N PRO A 98 0.26 -21.41 6.98
CA PRO A 98 0.75 -22.76 7.22
C PRO A 98 -0.22 -23.59 8.07
N ALA A 99 -0.19 -24.91 7.90
CA ALA A 99 -1.03 -25.85 8.65
C ALA A 99 -0.75 -25.81 10.16
N SER A 100 0.47 -25.43 10.57
CA SER A 100 0.84 -25.21 11.99
C SER A 100 -0.05 -24.17 12.71
N ASP A 101 -0.65 -23.24 11.95
CA ASP A 101 -1.50 -22.18 12.47
C ASP A 101 -3.01 -22.52 12.33
N ASN A 102 -3.34 -23.82 12.34
CA ASN A 102 -4.71 -24.36 12.15
C ASN A 102 -5.35 -23.99 10.81
N ASN A 103 -4.56 -23.75 9.78
CA ASN A 103 -5.05 -23.54 8.42
C ASN A 103 -5.10 -24.85 7.63
N ASN A 104 -5.88 -24.85 6.55
CA ASN A 104 -5.81 -25.86 5.50
C ASN A 104 -5.30 -25.21 4.20
N PRO A 105 -3.98 -25.17 3.98
CA PRO A 105 -3.41 -24.46 2.84
C PRO A 105 -3.83 -25.04 1.49
N THR A 106 -4.07 -26.37 1.40
CA THR A 106 -4.55 -27.00 0.18
C THR A 106 -5.97 -26.54 -0.16
N GLN A 107 -6.87 -26.55 0.80
CA GLN A 107 -8.23 -26.06 0.62
C GLN A 107 -8.24 -24.57 0.30
N TYR A 108 -7.40 -23.80 0.95
CA TYR A 108 -7.27 -22.36 0.71
C TYR A 108 -6.80 -22.08 -0.73
N ALA A 109 -5.74 -22.74 -1.21
CA ALA A 109 -5.26 -22.58 -2.58
C ALA A 109 -6.32 -23.00 -3.61
N ASN A 110 -7.01 -24.14 -3.38
CA ASN A 110 -8.10 -24.60 -4.25
C ASN A 110 -9.25 -23.59 -4.28
N TYR A 111 -9.63 -23.01 -3.14
CA TYR A 111 -10.65 -21.96 -3.09
C TYR A 111 -10.25 -20.74 -3.95
N ILE A 112 -9.01 -20.27 -3.87
CA ILE A 112 -8.52 -19.16 -4.69
C ILE A 112 -8.62 -19.51 -6.18
N MET A 113 -8.15 -20.68 -6.58
CA MET A 113 -8.17 -21.12 -7.97
C MET A 113 -9.60 -21.23 -8.52
N THR A 114 -10.50 -21.84 -7.75
CA THR A 114 -11.88 -22.04 -8.16
C THR A 114 -12.65 -20.71 -8.23
N SER A 115 -12.59 -19.89 -7.15
CA SER A 115 -13.33 -18.64 -7.10
C SER A 115 -12.81 -17.58 -8.09
N GLY A 116 -11.53 -17.60 -8.39
CA GLY A 116 -10.90 -16.71 -9.36
C GLY A 116 -10.97 -17.19 -10.79
N ASN A 117 -11.38 -18.46 -11.02
CA ASN A 117 -11.23 -19.15 -12.30
C ASN A 117 -9.83 -18.99 -12.88
N ILE A 118 -8.82 -19.36 -12.10
CA ILE A 118 -7.39 -19.23 -12.44
C ILE A 118 -6.69 -20.57 -12.26
N GLY A 119 -5.71 -20.83 -13.14
CA GLY A 119 -4.83 -21.99 -13.03
C GLY A 119 -3.68 -21.77 -12.04
N GLU A 120 -3.01 -22.84 -11.67
CA GLU A 120 -1.79 -22.76 -10.87
C GLU A 120 -0.63 -22.25 -11.73
N LYS A 121 0.05 -21.20 -11.24
CA LYS A 121 1.24 -20.61 -11.83
C LYS A 121 2.23 -20.23 -10.72
N VAL A 122 3.43 -19.88 -11.11
CA VAL A 122 4.38 -19.16 -10.26
C VAL A 122 3.83 -17.77 -9.98
N MET A 123 3.96 -17.28 -8.74
CA MET A 123 3.33 -16.02 -8.28
C MET A 123 3.66 -14.83 -9.16
N SER A 124 4.90 -14.71 -9.64
CA SER A 124 5.32 -13.62 -10.55
C SER A 124 4.74 -13.71 -11.97
N ALA A 125 4.18 -14.87 -12.37
CA ALA A 125 3.62 -15.09 -13.71
C ALA A 125 2.13 -14.76 -13.83
N TYR A 126 1.48 -14.40 -12.72
CA TYR A 126 0.06 -13.99 -12.77
C TYR A 126 -0.08 -12.59 -13.37
N SER A 127 -1.01 -12.44 -14.29
CA SER A 127 -1.41 -11.13 -14.84
C SER A 127 -2.02 -10.24 -13.74
N ALA A 128 -2.12 -8.96 -14.00
CA ALA A 128 -2.70 -8.00 -13.05
C ALA A 128 -4.12 -8.37 -12.62
N ASP A 129 -4.94 -8.87 -13.56
CA ASP A 129 -6.31 -9.29 -13.27
C ASP A 129 -6.34 -10.55 -12.41
N GLU A 130 -5.49 -11.53 -12.72
CA GLU A 130 -5.35 -12.74 -11.90
C GLU A 130 -4.84 -12.42 -10.49
N GLN A 131 -3.87 -11.50 -10.35
CA GLN A 131 -3.40 -11.01 -9.05
C GLN A 131 -4.54 -10.39 -8.24
N ASN A 132 -5.39 -9.56 -8.86
CA ASN A 132 -6.54 -8.96 -8.21
C ASN A 132 -7.57 -10.02 -7.77
N LYS A 133 -7.80 -11.05 -8.58
CA LYS A 133 -8.67 -12.19 -8.23
C LYS A 133 -8.11 -12.97 -7.04
N ILE A 134 -6.81 -13.27 -7.04
CA ILE A 134 -6.12 -13.92 -5.90
C ILE A 134 -6.29 -13.09 -4.63
N MET A 135 -5.98 -11.79 -4.69
CA MET A 135 -6.08 -10.88 -3.55
C MET A 135 -7.51 -10.81 -3.00
N SER A 136 -8.51 -10.76 -3.89
CA SER A 136 -9.93 -10.73 -3.51
C SER A 136 -10.37 -12.04 -2.84
N ALA A 137 -9.98 -13.18 -3.41
CA ALA A 137 -10.28 -14.50 -2.83
C ALA A 137 -9.62 -14.67 -1.45
N MET A 138 -8.37 -14.26 -1.31
CA MET A 138 -7.67 -14.25 -0.02
C MET A 138 -8.41 -13.39 1.01
N LYS A 139 -8.87 -12.22 0.63
CA LYS A 139 -9.62 -11.31 1.51
C LYS A 139 -10.91 -11.94 2.05
N VAL A 140 -11.63 -12.68 1.20
CA VAL A 140 -12.83 -13.44 1.60
C VAL A 140 -12.45 -14.57 2.54
N GLN A 141 -11.46 -15.39 2.17
CA GLN A 141 -11.03 -16.56 2.94
C GLN A 141 -10.50 -16.17 4.35
N GLU A 142 -9.86 -15.02 4.48
CA GLU A 142 -9.39 -14.47 5.75
C GLU A 142 -10.52 -13.79 6.57
N GLY A 143 -11.75 -13.85 6.10
CA GLY A 143 -12.92 -13.34 6.80
C GLY A 143 -12.88 -11.82 7.00
N TYR A 144 -12.29 -11.07 6.05
CA TYR A 144 -12.23 -9.61 6.13
C TYR A 144 -13.62 -9.00 6.27
N LYS A 145 -13.81 -8.21 7.33
CA LYS A 145 -15.07 -7.53 7.62
C LYS A 145 -14.83 -6.05 7.86
N ILE A 146 -15.66 -5.23 7.26
CA ILE A 146 -15.75 -3.80 7.49
C ILE A 146 -16.55 -3.57 8.77
N GLY A 147 -16.13 -2.62 9.59
CA GLY A 147 -16.86 -2.13 10.75
C GLY A 147 -17.48 -0.76 10.49
N THR A 148 -17.55 0.06 11.53
CA THR A 148 -18.10 1.42 11.46
C THR A 148 -16.97 2.43 11.32
N GLU A 149 -17.14 3.42 10.45
CA GLU A 149 -16.28 4.58 10.30
C GLU A 149 -16.97 5.83 10.82
N THR A 150 -16.28 6.59 11.66
CA THR A 150 -16.77 7.85 12.20
C THR A 150 -15.73 8.93 12.01
N TRP A 151 -16.13 10.02 11.38
CA TRP A 151 -15.30 11.21 11.21
C TRP A 151 -15.58 12.23 12.30
N GLY A 152 -14.55 12.95 12.71
CA GLY A 152 -14.64 14.05 13.65
C GLY A 152 -13.53 15.07 13.48
N THR A 153 -13.49 16.05 14.38
CA THR A 153 -12.46 17.08 14.42
C THR A 153 -11.65 16.98 15.70
N HIS A 154 -10.38 17.35 15.66
CA HIS A 154 -9.52 17.46 16.81
C HIS A 154 -8.75 18.79 16.78
N THR A 155 -8.46 19.33 17.96
CA THR A 155 -7.51 20.46 18.07
C THR A 155 -6.10 19.95 17.89
N ASN A 156 -5.31 20.60 17.03
CA ASN A 156 -3.97 20.21 16.60
C ASN A 156 -2.93 20.13 17.75
N SER A 157 -3.06 19.15 18.62
CA SER A 157 -1.97 18.74 19.47
C SER A 157 -1.51 17.36 19.05
N LYS A 158 -0.46 17.28 18.22
CA LYS A 158 0.24 16.00 17.98
C LYS A 158 0.63 15.42 19.33
N PRO A 159 0.29 14.16 19.65
CA PRO A 159 0.85 13.52 20.83
C PRO A 159 2.38 13.60 20.76
N ASN A 160 2.98 13.99 21.86
CA ASN A 160 4.43 14.18 21.99
C ASN A 160 5.18 12.93 21.52
N LYS A 161 6.17 13.14 20.68
CA LYS A 161 6.95 12.20 19.91
C LYS A 161 7.84 11.35 20.81
N THR A 162 7.44 10.13 21.12
CA THR A 162 8.36 9.11 21.58
C THR A 162 8.10 7.84 20.77
N VAL A 163 8.74 7.68 19.69
CA VAL A 163 9.30 6.56 18.94
C VAL A 163 9.58 7.05 17.50
N ALA A 164 10.65 7.78 17.32
CA ALA A 164 11.25 8.05 16.01
C ALA A 164 12.76 8.19 16.17
N ALA A 165 13.41 7.20 16.78
CA ALA A 165 14.86 7.23 16.98
C ALA A 165 15.66 6.49 15.89
N ASP A 166 15.02 5.81 14.92
CA ASP A 166 15.76 5.00 13.93
C ASP A 166 15.72 5.47 12.47
N ASN A 167 15.13 6.65 12.16
CA ASN A 167 15.15 7.17 10.78
C ASN A 167 15.77 8.56 10.64
N LYS A 168 16.77 8.89 11.49
CA LYS A 168 17.51 10.15 11.39
C LYS A 168 18.88 9.97 10.73
N LYS A 169 18.89 9.48 9.50
CA LYS A 169 20.07 9.60 8.62
C LYS A 169 19.65 9.52 7.16
N ASN A 170 18.94 10.52 6.66
CA ASN A 170 18.89 10.95 5.25
C ASN A 170 17.79 12.01 5.09
N GLN A 171 17.96 13.19 5.63
CA GLN A 171 17.13 14.36 5.31
C GLN A 171 18.03 15.57 5.11
N GLU A 172 18.59 15.66 3.92
CA GLU A 172 18.97 16.93 3.31
C GLU A 172 18.37 16.95 1.90
N GLY A 173 17.41 17.85 1.67
CA GLY A 173 16.70 18.05 0.41
C GLY A 173 15.20 17.80 0.54
N LEU A 174 14.39 18.80 0.18
CA LEU A 174 12.92 18.85 0.18
C LEU A 174 12.24 17.46 0.15
N ALA A 175 11.80 16.98 1.31
CA ALA A 175 11.33 15.62 1.52
C ALA A 175 10.15 15.29 0.59
N TYR A 176 10.29 14.25 -0.24
CA TYR A 176 9.22 13.64 -1.01
C TYR A 176 8.04 13.29 -0.10
N ASN A 177 6.88 13.82 -0.43
CA ASN A 177 5.65 13.57 0.30
C ASN A 177 4.64 12.87 -0.60
N GLN A 178 4.58 11.54 -0.46
CA GLN A 178 3.76 10.67 -1.27
C GLN A 178 2.27 11.04 -1.26
N THR A 179 1.70 11.32 -0.08
CA THR A 179 0.27 11.70 0.05
C THR A 179 -0.05 12.99 -0.71
N SER A 180 0.83 13.98 -0.63
CA SER A 180 0.71 15.22 -1.40
C SER A 180 0.80 14.97 -2.90
N ALA A 181 1.69 14.09 -3.30
CA ALA A 181 1.87 13.70 -4.69
C ALA A 181 0.62 12.99 -5.23
N ILE A 182 0.08 12.01 -4.50
CA ILE A 182 -1.17 11.31 -4.86
C ILE A 182 -2.32 12.29 -5.02
N LYS A 183 -2.52 13.18 -4.05
CA LYS A 183 -3.58 14.20 -4.11
C LYS A 183 -3.44 15.11 -5.33
N TYR A 184 -2.22 15.58 -5.59
CA TYR A 184 -1.94 16.41 -6.77
C TYR A 184 -2.23 15.64 -8.06
N ASN A 185 -1.72 14.43 -8.21
CA ASN A 185 -1.87 13.60 -9.40
C ASN A 185 -3.35 13.24 -9.66
N LYS A 186 -4.12 12.89 -8.64
CA LYS A 186 -5.58 12.70 -8.74
C LYS A 186 -6.30 13.99 -9.17
N GLY A 187 -5.82 15.13 -8.72
CA GLY A 187 -6.37 16.45 -9.07
C GLY A 187 -6.16 16.88 -10.51
N LEU A 188 -5.29 16.20 -11.28
CA LEU A 188 -5.09 16.47 -12.71
C LEU A 188 -6.29 16.05 -13.58
N SER A 189 -7.25 15.32 -13.01
CA SER A 189 -8.50 14.90 -13.69
C SER A 189 -8.30 14.22 -15.04
N TYR A 190 -7.16 13.54 -15.24
CA TYR A 190 -6.92 12.77 -16.45
C TYR A 190 -7.77 11.49 -16.46
N SER A 191 -8.19 11.06 -17.67
CA SER A 191 -8.90 9.80 -17.82
C SER A 191 -8.05 8.58 -17.43
N THR A 192 -8.72 7.47 -17.12
CA THR A 192 -8.05 6.19 -16.84
C THR A 192 -7.06 5.80 -17.95
N ASN A 193 -7.43 5.98 -19.21
CA ASN A 193 -6.56 5.68 -20.35
C ASN A 193 -5.34 6.60 -20.41
N LYS A 194 -5.49 7.89 -20.09
CA LYS A 194 -4.36 8.82 -20.00
C LYS A 194 -3.42 8.42 -18.88
N TRP A 195 -3.96 8.00 -17.71
CA TRP A 195 -3.13 7.53 -16.61
C TRP A 195 -2.41 6.22 -16.92
N LYS A 196 -3.03 5.28 -17.64
CA LYS A 196 -2.35 4.07 -18.13
C LYS A 196 -1.16 4.41 -19.02
N LEU A 197 -1.35 5.33 -19.97
CA LEU A 197 -0.25 5.80 -20.84
C LEU A 197 0.89 6.42 -20.02
N ILE A 198 0.57 7.23 -19.00
CA ILE A 198 1.55 7.83 -18.11
C ILE A 198 2.33 6.74 -17.34
N GLN A 199 1.62 5.75 -16.81
CA GLN A 199 2.23 4.63 -16.09
C GLN A 199 3.14 3.78 -17.00
N ASP A 200 2.77 3.58 -18.27
CA ASP A 200 3.64 2.94 -19.27
C ASP A 200 4.90 3.75 -19.55
N LYS A 201 4.79 5.08 -19.65
CA LYS A 201 5.95 5.98 -19.81
C LYS A 201 6.87 5.97 -18.59
N LEU A 202 6.30 5.94 -17.39
CA LEU A 202 7.05 5.78 -16.14
C LEU A 202 7.80 4.45 -16.10
N ASN A 203 7.18 3.36 -16.56
CA ASN A 203 7.81 2.05 -16.68
C ASN A 203 8.97 2.04 -17.67
N ALA A 204 8.83 2.72 -18.79
CA ALA A 204 9.89 2.85 -19.79
C ALA A 204 11.10 3.63 -19.24
N SER A 205 10.85 4.60 -18.37
CA SER A 205 11.89 5.43 -17.74
C SER A 205 12.54 4.76 -16.51
N SER A 206 11.99 3.65 -16.00
CA SER A 206 12.46 2.98 -14.79
C SER A 206 12.21 1.46 -14.87
N PRO A 207 12.99 0.72 -15.69
CA PRO A 207 12.71 -0.68 -16.02
C PRO A 207 12.74 -1.63 -14.81
N ASP A 208 13.51 -1.31 -13.77
CA ASP A 208 13.68 -2.18 -12.60
C ASP A 208 12.52 -2.15 -11.59
N ASN A 209 11.60 -1.19 -11.71
CA ASN A 209 10.48 -1.01 -10.79
C ASN A 209 9.18 -0.72 -11.54
N LYS A 210 8.74 -1.69 -12.34
CA LYS A 210 7.55 -1.53 -13.17
C LYS A 210 6.27 -1.44 -12.35
N LEU A 211 5.45 -0.45 -12.74
CA LEU A 211 4.06 -0.33 -12.32
C LEU A 211 3.19 -1.30 -13.12
N ASN A 212 2.06 -1.70 -12.56
CA ASN A 212 0.94 -2.15 -13.36
C ASN A 212 0.16 -0.92 -13.86
N PRO A 213 0.00 -0.73 -15.18
CA PRO A 213 -0.76 0.39 -15.72
C PRO A 213 -2.27 0.21 -15.50
N ASP A 214 -2.73 0.44 -14.27
CA ASP A 214 -4.13 0.33 -13.85
C ASP A 214 -4.97 1.59 -14.13
N GLY A 215 -4.31 2.69 -14.46
CA GLY A 215 -4.94 3.98 -14.72
C GLY A 215 -5.29 4.75 -13.45
N ILE A 216 -4.79 4.32 -12.29
CA ILE A 216 -5.04 4.96 -11.00
C ILE A 216 -3.76 5.64 -10.52
N PRO A 217 -3.73 6.97 -10.34
CA PRO A 217 -2.56 7.69 -9.81
C PRO A 217 -2.44 7.52 -8.30
N GLY A 218 -2.12 6.29 -7.88
CA GLY A 218 -1.91 5.90 -6.49
C GLY A 218 -0.47 6.12 -6.00
N SER A 219 -0.14 5.48 -4.88
CA SER A 219 1.18 5.55 -4.23
C SER A 219 2.31 5.11 -5.15
N LEU A 220 2.14 3.98 -5.83
CA LEU A 220 3.16 3.45 -6.75
C LEU A 220 3.41 4.40 -7.93
N THR A 221 2.37 5.05 -8.44
CA THR A 221 2.50 6.07 -9.50
C THR A 221 3.26 7.29 -8.98
N ALA A 222 2.96 7.77 -7.77
CA ALA A 222 3.66 8.89 -7.16
C ALA A 222 5.16 8.56 -6.92
N ASP A 223 5.47 7.36 -6.45
CA ASP A 223 6.85 6.87 -6.29
C ASP A 223 7.59 6.76 -7.62
N ALA A 224 6.92 6.30 -8.67
CA ALA A 224 7.52 6.22 -9.99
C ALA A 224 7.81 7.61 -10.56
N VAL A 225 6.91 8.57 -10.39
CA VAL A 225 7.14 9.98 -10.74
C VAL A 225 8.34 10.53 -9.97
N TYR A 226 8.43 10.28 -8.65
CA TYR A 226 9.57 10.69 -7.82
C TYR A 226 10.89 10.10 -8.31
N ARG A 227 10.91 8.80 -8.69
CA ARG A 227 12.11 8.15 -9.25
C ARG A 227 12.55 8.80 -10.56
N VAL A 228 11.62 9.07 -11.47
CA VAL A 228 11.93 9.78 -12.73
C VAL A 228 12.51 11.18 -12.45
N GLN A 229 11.92 11.92 -11.53
CA GLN A 229 12.44 13.24 -11.10
C GLN A 229 13.85 13.13 -10.52
N THR A 230 14.12 12.08 -9.75
CA THR A 230 15.42 11.84 -9.12
C THR A 230 16.47 11.46 -10.17
N ALA A 231 16.13 10.54 -11.08
CA ALA A 231 17.03 10.08 -12.14
C ALA A 231 17.41 11.22 -13.13
N ASN A 232 16.50 12.19 -13.30
CA ASN A 232 16.73 13.36 -14.16
C ASN A 232 17.26 14.59 -13.38
N ASN A 233 17.68 14.43 -12.13
CA ASN A 233 18.23 15.50 -11.28
C ASN A 233 17.34 16.75 -11.22
N MET A 234 16.00 16.58 -11.24
CA MET A 234 15.10 17.71 -11.17
C MET A 234 15.24 18.46 -9.85
N GLU A 235 15.09 19.78 -9.88
CA GLU A 235 15.12 20.64 -8.69
C GLU A 235 14.04 20.23 -7.67
N LYS A 236 12.81 19.93 -8.17
CA LYS A 236 11.72 19.43 -7.34
C LYS A 236 11.54 17.93 -7.58
N LYS A 237 11.79 17.16 -6.53
CA LYS A 237 11.60 15.71 -6.48
C LYS A 237 10.45 15.40 -5.51
N ASP A 238 9.23 15.68 -5.94
CA ASP A 238 8.04 15.68 -5.08
C ASP A 238 6.97 14.64 -5.45
N GLY A 239 7.25 13.80 -6.47
CA GLY A 239 6.34 12.77 -6.95
C GLY A 239 5.09 13.30 -7.66
N LYS A 240 5.01 14.61 -7.90
CA LYS A 240 3.90 15.25 -8.61
C LYS A 240 4.18 15.32 -10.10
N LEU A 241 3.23 14.87 -10.90
CA LEU A 241 3.29 14.93 -12.35
C LEU A 241 3.03 16.37 -12.84
N GLY A 242 3.98 17.26 -12.56
CA GLY A 242 3.94 18.64 -13.04
C GLY A 242 4.41 18.77 -14.50
N PRO A 243 4.30 19.97 -15.11
CA PRO A 243 4.62 20.19 -16.52
C PRO A 243 6.03 19.73 -16.92
N LYS A 244 7.04 20.04 -16.12
CA LYS A 244 8.44 19.61 -16.38
C LYS A 244 8.60 18.07 -16.35
N THR A 245 7.88 17.38 -15.47
CA THR A 245 7.90 15.91 -15.43
C THR A 245 7.14 15.32 -16.63
N ALA A 246 6.03 15.92 -17.01
CA ALA A 246 5.27 15.54 -18.20
C ALA A 246 6.10 15.68 -19.48
N GLU A 247 6.88 16.76 -19.61
CA GLU A 247 7.81 16.97 -20.70
C GLU A 247 8.88 15.87 -20.79
N ILE A 248 9.51 15.49 -19.67
CA ILE A 248 10.49 14.39 -19.60
C ILE A 248 9.87 13.07 -20.06
N LEU A 249 8.60 12.82 -19.73
CA LEU A 249 7.86 11.60 -20.10
C LEU A 249 7.28 11.65 -21.52
N ASN A 250 7.40 12.77 -22.22
CA ASN A 250 6.77 13.02 -23.53
C ASN A 250 5.24 12.73 -23.52
N ILE A 251 4.50 13.41 -22.61
CA ILE A 251 3.04 13.23 -22.41
C ILE A 251 2.30 14.55 -22.33
#